data_e95ff89a2ecbc8f1c570c85d04c7b8e3
#
_entry.id   e95ff89a2ecbc8f1c570c85d04c7b8e3
#
_cell.length_a   1.000
_cell.length_b   1.000
_cell.length_c   1.000
_cell.angle_alpha   90.00
_cell.angle_beta   90.00
_cell.angle_gamma   90.00
#
_symmetry.space_group_name_H-M   'P 1'
#
loop_
_entity.id
_entity.type
_entity.pdbx_description
1 polymer ?
#
loop_
_entity_poly.entity_id
_entity_poly.type
_entity_poly.pdbx_seq_one_letter_code
_entity_poly.pdbx_strand_id
1 'polypeptide(L)'
;QEKSDFAAPYNLKLLTGGEIFDDIAYYFYFYMDERGEVAGVEDAYVMFNNMFNIDLDLYVGQFQVSDPLFKRELRLPLEDYQVYKTTPGLSDANLTYDKGIMVTLGLETGTDIILEVVNGNGLVEADAAHLFDKDDYKSFVGRVSQNIGDFLRIGAFAYTGAEDQLSNNLGNVKNNVLIWGPDATLALSNMI
;
A
#
# COMPACT_ATOMS: atom_id res chain seq x y z
N GLN A 1 40.43 -10.23 11.66
CA GLN A 1 40.75 -10.12 10.23
C GLN A 1 39.56 -9.49 9.52
N GLU A 2 39.70 -8.25 9.04
CA GLU A 2 38.69 -7.65 8.18
C GLU A 2 38.64 -8.46 6.87
N LYS A 3 37.50 -8.98 6.50
CA LYS A 3 37.29 -9.65 5.21
C LYS A 3 36.96 -8.60 4.17
N SER A 4 37.69 -8.60 3.07
CA SER A 4 37.29 -7.83 1.87
C SER A 4 36.21 -8.60 1.15
N ASP A 5 35.14 -7.91 0.77
CA ASP A 5 34.04 -8.50 0.03
C ASP A 5 33.62 -7.59 -1.14
N PHE A 6 33.16 -8.20 -2.23
CA PHE A 6 32.56 -7.51 -3.37
C PHE A 6 31.04 -7.64 -3.22
N ALA A 7 30.39 -6.54 -2.82
CA ALA A 7 28.93 -6.54 -2.62
C ALA A 7 28.19 -6.21 -3.91
N ALA A 8 27.00 -6.80 -4.07
CA ALA A 8 26.03 -6.37 -5.06
C ALA A 8 25.51 -4.94 -4.75
N PRO A 9 24.86 -4.25 -5.72
CA PRO A 9 24.18 -3.01 -5.43
C PRO A 9 23.20 -3.19 -4.27
N TYR A 10 23.21 -2.22 -3.34
CA TYR A 10 22.35 -2.28 -2.16
C TYR A 10 20.85 -2.26 -2.49
N ASN A 11 20.50 -1.55 -3.56
CA ASN A 11 19.15 -1.51 -4.13
C ASN A 11 19.24 -1.50 -5.66
N LEU A 12 18.60 -2.47 -6.30
CA LEU A 12 18.41 -2.49 -7.75
C LEU A 12 16.92 -2.71 -8.04
N LYS A 13 16.30 -1.70 -8.64
CA LYS A 13 14.86 -1.65 -8.90
C LYS A 13 14.58 -1.62 -10.41
N LEU A 14 13.53 -2.30 -10.82
CA LEU A 14 12.94 -2.18 -12.14
C LEU A 14 11.54 -1.61 -12.01
N LEU A 15 11.32 -0.44 -12.59
CA LEU A 15 10.02 0.21 -12.64
C LEU A 15 9.58 0.33 -14.09
N THR A 16 8.34 -0.02 -14.37
CA THR A 16 7.73 0.17 -15.67
C THR A 16 6.27 0.54 -15.51
N GLY A 17 5.78 1.42 -16.35
CA GLY A 17 4.38 1.84 -16.36
C GLY A 17 4.07 2.50 -17.70
N GLY A 18 2.82 2.48 -18.07
CA GLY A 18 2.35 3.08 -19.31
C GLY A 18 0.91 2.78 -19.60
N GLU A 19 0.40 3.42 -20.64
CA GLU A 19 -0.93 3.17 -21.15
C GLU A 19 -0.96 1.88 -21.98
N ILE A 20 -2.00 1.08 -21.80
CA ILE A 20 -2.31 -0.10 -22.62
C ILE A 20 -3.36 0.29 -23.65
N PHE A 21 -4.37 1.06 -23.23
CA PHE A 21 -5.43 1.65 -24.04
C PHE A 21 -5.79 3.02 -23.47
N ASP A 22 -6.64 3.77 -24.16
CA ASP A 22 -7.22 5.00 -23.63
C ASP A 22 -7.82 4.73 -22.25
N ASP A 23 -7.45 5.52 -21.24
CA ASP A 23 -7.89 5.42 -19.85
C ASP A 23 -7.53 4.12 -19.12
N ILE A 24 -6.72 3.23 -19.72
CA ILE A 24 -6.22 2.01 -19.06
C ILE A 24 -4.71 2.02 -19.04
N ALA A 25 -4.14 2.00 -17.85
CA ALA A 25 -2.70 1.99 -17.63
C ALA A 25 -2.28 0.80 -16.76
N TYR A 26 -1.00 0.52 -16.74
CA TYR A 26 -0.40 -0.44 -15.81
C TYR A 26 0.78 0.19 -15.08
N TYR A 27 1.07 -0.34 -13.91
CA TYR A 27 2.30 -0.07 -13.19
C TYR A 27 2.86 -1.36 -12.63
N PHE A 28 4.19 -1.50 -12.74
CA PHE A 28 4.91 -2.65 -12.23
C PHE A 28 6.23 -2.19 -11.60
N TYR A 29 6.46 -2.64 -10.37
CA TYR A 29 7.63 -2.30 -9.59
C TYR A 29 8.23 -3.58 -8.99
N PHE A 30 9.46 -3.87 -9.35
CA PHE A 30 10.18 -5.07 -8.96
C PHE A 30 11.51 -4.73 -8.32
N TYR A 31 11.75 -5.23 -7.13
CA TYR A 31 13.05 -5.23 -6.51
C TYR A 31 13.86 -6.44 -6.99
N MET A 32 14.88 -6.18 -7.82
CA MET A 32 15.82 -7.21 -8.27
C MET A 32 16.84 -7.54 -7.18
N ASP A 33 17.26 -6.53 -6.41
CA ASP A 33 18.15 -6.68 -5.27
C ASP A 33 17.81 -5.65 -4.19
N GLU A 34 17.60 -6.12 -3.00
CA GLU A 34 17.51 -5.29 -1.79
C GLU A 34 18.40 -5.90 -0.71
N ARG A 35 19.49 -5.19 -0.33
CA ARG A 35 20.45 -5.62 0.70
C ARG A 35 21.11 -6.99 0.40
N GLY A 36 21.26 -7.35 -0.89
CA GLY A 36 21.85 -8.60 -1.31
C GLY A 36 20.88 -9.75 -1.45
N GLU A 37 19.57 -9.49 -1.35
CA GLU A 37 18.53 -10.49 -1.51
C GLU A 37 17.53 -10.06 -2.62
N VAL A 38 16.97 -11.03 -3.33
CA VAL A 38 15.90 -10.76 -4.30
C VAL A 38 14.61 -10.54 -3.54
N ALA A 39 14.09 -9.31 -3.56
CA ALA A 39 12.91 -8.95 -2.79
C ALA A 39 11.59 -9.23 -3.52
N GLY A 40 11.57 -9.20 -4.86
CA GLY A 40 10.39 -9.57 -5.65
C GLY A 40 9.51 -8.39 -6.07
N VAL A 41 8.26 -8.69 -6.39
CA VAL A 41 7.28 -7.70 -6.87
C VAL A 41 6.68 -6.94 -5.70
N GLU A 42 6.77 -5.61 -5.73
CA GLU A 42 6.10 -4.72 -4.76
C GLU A 42 4.78 -4.19 -5.32
N ASP A 43 4.80 -3.49 -6.45
CA ASP A 43 3.60 -3.05 -7.14
C ASP A 43 3.40 -3.84 -8.44
N ALA A 44 2.17 -4.26 -8.70
CA ALA A 44 1.75 -4.85 -9.96
C ALA A 44 0.24 -4.69 -10.12
N TYR A 45 -0.18 -3.64 -10.77
CA TYR A 45 -1.60 -3.35 -10.93
C TYR A 45 -1.94 -2.78 -12.31
N VAL A 46 -3.21 -2.93 -12.66
CA VAL A 46 -3.85 -2.23 -13.77
C VAL A 46 -4.73 -1.13 -13.19
N MET A 47 -4.73 0.01 -13.86
CA MET A 47 -5.47 1.19 -13.45
C MET A 47 -6.44 1.59 -14.57
N PHE A 48 -7.67 1.87 -14.21
CA PHE A 48 -8.72 2.42 -15.08
C PHE A 48 -8.94 3.87 -14.63
N ASN A 49 -8.55 4.81 -15.48
CA ASN A 49 -8.57 6.23 -15.15
C ASN A 49 -9.87 6.89 -15.62
N ASN A 50 -10.25 7.97 -14.96
CA ASN A 50 -11.34 8.87 -15.36
C ASN A 50 -12.66 8.12 -15.66
N MET A 51 -12.97 7.08 -14.89
CA MET A 51 -14.18 6.29 -15.09
C MET A 51 -15.40 7.20 -15.09
N PHE A 52 -16.31 6.96 -16.03
CA PHE A 52 -17.52 7.76 -16.22
C PHE A 52 -17.27 9.25 -16.54
N ASN A 53 -16.07 9.59 -17.05
CA ASN A 53 -15.62 10.97 -17.34
C ASN A 53 -15.61 11.89 -16.09
N ILE A 54 -15.31 11.33 -14.93
CA ILE A 54 -15.04 12.07 -13.71
C ILE A 54 -13.69 11.64 -13.16
N ASP A 55 -13.14 12.35 -12.20
CA ASP A 55 -11.89 12.02 -11.52
C ASP A 55 -12.10 10.83 -10.55
N LEU A 56 -12.41 9.69 -11.14
CA LEU A 56 -12.63 8.40 -10.50
C LEU A 56 -11.73 7.35 -11.14
N ASP A 57 -10.77 6.85 -10.37
CA ASP A 57 -9.87 5.80 -10.84
C ASP A 57 -10.10 4.51 -10.07
N LEU A 58 -9.88 3.39 -10.76
CA LEU A 58 -9.95 2.04 -10.20
C LEU A 58 -8.61 1.34 -10.40
N TYR A 59 -8.03 0.84 -9.33
CA TYR A 59 -6.80 0.04 -9.33
C TYR A 59 -7.12 -1.41 -8.98
N VAL A 60 -6.56 -2.35 -9.72
CA VAL A 60 -6.75 -3.78 -9.49
C VAL A 60 -5.40 -4.49 -9.53
N GLY A 61 -5.02 -5.14 -8.46
CA GLY A 61 -3.75 -5.86 -8.38
C GLY A 61 -3.09 -5.76 -7.01
N GLN A 62 -1.77 -5.75 -7.00
CA GLN A 62 -0.95 -5.56 -5.82
C GLN A 62 -0.45 -4.11 -5.79
N PHE A 63 -0.70 -3.42 -4.70
CA PHE A 63 -0.36 -2.01 -4.56
C PHE A 63 -0.01 -1.66 -3.11
N GLN A 64 0.54 -0.48 -2.93
CA GLN A 64 0.88 0.05 -1.60
C GLN A 64 -0.39 0.55 -0.89
N VAL A 65 -0.80 -0.14 0.16
CA VAL A 65 -1.98 0.20 0.99
C VAL A 65 -1.84 1.58 1.65
N SER A 66 -0.63 2.00 1.97
CA SER A 66 -0.35 3.32 2.59
C SER A 66 -0.17 4.45 1.57
N ASP A 67 -0.23 4.20 0.27
CA ASP A 67 -0.09 5.23 -0.77
C ASP A 67 -1.01 6.44 -0.57
N PRO A 68 -2.26 6.26 -0.14
CA PRO A 68 -3.14 7.37 0.19
C PRO A 68 -2.61 8.32 1.27
N LEU A 69 -1.77 7.83 2.18
CA LEU A 69 -1.16 8.61 3.25
C LEU A 69 0.16 9.26 2.79
N PHE A 70 1.06 8.44 2.27
CA PHE A 70 2.38 8.88 1.84
C PHE A 70 3.06 7.82 1.00
N LYS A 71 3.54 8.20 -0.19
CA LYS A 71 4.30 7.29 -1.06
C LYS A 71 5.63 6.91 -0.44
N ARG A 72 5.90 5.61 -0.35
CA ARG A 72 7.16 5.07 0.20
C ARG A 72 8.38 5.56 -0.57
N GLU A 73 8.27 5.74 -1.87
CA GLU A 73 9.35 6.24 -2.72
C GLU A 73 9.80 7.67 -2.36
N LEU A 74 8.94 8.44 -1.71
CA LEU A 74 9.22 9.80 -1.26
C LEU A 74 9.79 9.87 0.17
N ARG A 75 9.99 8.72 0.83
CA ARG A 75 10.57 8.70 2.17
C ARG A 75 12.00 9.25 2.20
N LEU A 76 12.32 10.00 3.23
CA LEU A 76 13.68 10.52 3.43
C LEU A 76 14.68 9.47 3.91
N PRO A 77 14.32 8.56 4.84
CA PRO A 77 15.22 7.48 5.26
C PRO A 77 15.20 6.33 4.25
N LEU A 78 16.23 5.48 4.30
CA LEU A 78 16.29 4.24 3.51
C LEU A 78 15.30 3.17 4.00
N GLU A 79 14.87 3.29 5.25
CA GLU A 79 13.90 2.40 5.88
C GLU A 79 12.50 3.00 5.82
N ASP A 80 11.48 2.14 5.84
CA ASP A 80 10.10 2.58 5.95
C ASP A 80 9.82 3.26 7.28
N TYR A 81 8.91 4.24 7.26
CA TYR A 81 8.44 4.84 8.50
C TYR A 81 7.75 3.79 9.38
N GLN A 82 7.95 3.89 10.70
CA GLN A 82 7.43 2.91 11.65
C GLN A 82 5.91 2.76 11.60
N VAL A 83 5.16 3.80 11.22
CA VAL A 83 3.71 3.73 11.06
C VAL A 83 3.27 2.67 10.05
N TYR A 84 4.04 2.42 9.00
CA TYR A 84 3.73 1.40 7.99
C TYR A 84 4.11 -0.02 8.44
N LYS A 85 5.09 -0.13 9.32
CA LYS A 85 5.57 -1.40 9.87
C LYS A 85 4.83 -1.84 11.13
N THR A 86 3.97 -0.98 11.68
CA THR A 86 3.25 -1.29 12.92
C THR A 86 2.14 -2.29 12.64
N THR A 87 2.24 -3.45 13.28
CA THR A 87 1.20 -4.47 13.26
C THR A 87 0.60 -4.61 14.66
N PRO A 88 -0.75 -4.62 14.81
CA PRO A 88 -1.38 -4.81 16.10
C PRO A 88 -1.21 -6.24 16.60
N GLY A 89 -0.49 -6.42 17.70
CA GLY A 89 -0.32 -7.74 18.33
C GLY A 89 0.39 -8.75 17.42
N LEU A 90 -0.30 -9.83 17.08
CA LEU A 90 0.17 -10.90 16.18
C LEU A 90 -0.52 -10.86 14.81
N SER A 91 -1.14 -9.73 14.46
CA SER A 91 -1.87 -9.55 13.21
C SER A 91 -0.95 -9.63 11.98
N ASP A 92 -1.47 -10.18 10.88
CA ASP A 92 -0.83 -10.15 9.56
C ASP A 92 -1.17 -8.86 8.79
N ALA A 93 -1.99 -7.97 9.37
CA ALA A 93 -2.35 -6.67 8.78
C ALA A 93 -1.10 -5.87 8.39
N ASN A 94 -1.05 -5.44 7.15
CA ASN A 94 0.11 -4.79 6.57
C ASN A 94 -0.30 -3.49 5.85
N LEU A 95 0.30 -2.37 6.23
CA LEU A 95 0.07 -1.08 5.58
C LEU A 95 1.08 -0.78 4.47
N THR A 96 2.03 -1.68 4.20
CA THR A 96 3.00 -1.46 3.12
C THR A 96 2.42 -1.88 1.77
N TYR A 97 2.18 -3.16 1.56
CA TYR A 97 1.63 -3.68 0.31
C TYR A 97 0.59 -4.75 0.57
N ASP A 98 -0.40 -4.85 -0.31
CA ASP A 98 -1.36 -5.95 -0.33
C ASP A 98 -1.96 -6.10 -1.74
N LYS A 99 -2.74 -7.15 -1.92
CA LYS A 99 -3.47 -7.47 -3.14
C LYS A 99 -4.93 -7.13 -2.98
N GLY A 100 -5.49 -6.41 -3.94
CA GLY A 100 -6.88 -6.00 -3.84
C GLY A 100 -7.37 -5.06 -4.93
N ILE A 101 -8.32 -4.26 -4.54
CA ILE A 101 -8.95 -3.23 -5.37
C ILE A 101 -8.91 -1.92 -4.59
N MET A 102 -8.51 -0.83 -5.26
CA MET A 102 -8.55 0.52 -4.72
C MET A 102 -9.34 1.42 -5.66
N VAL A 103 -10.17 2.27 -5.11
CA VAL A 103 -10.91 3.31 -5.82
C VAL A 103 -10.50 4.67 -5.26
N THR A 104 -10.17 5.60 -6.14
CA THR A 104 -9.88 6.99 -5.78
C THR A 104 -10.86 7.92 -6.47
N LEU A 105 -11.38 8.90 -5.74
CA LEU A 105 -12.31 9.91 -6.23
C LEU A 105 -11.84 11.29 -5.82
N GLY A 106 -11.48 12.12 -6.80
CA GLY A 106 -11.20 13.53 -6.63
C GLY A 106 -12.44 14.39 -6.87
N LEU A 107 -12.72 15.30 -5.96
CA LEU A 107 -13.80 16.27 -6.12
C LEU A 107 -13.25 17.67 -6.42
N GLU A 108 -13.95 18.44 -7.23
CA GLU A 108 -13.59 19.83 -7.55
C GLU A 108 -13.46 20.74 -6.32
N THR A 109 -14.05 20.32 -5.20
CA THR A 109 -13.92 21.01 -3.90
C THR A 109 -12.55 20.85 -3.24
N GLY A 110 -11.65 20.04 -3.84
CA GLY A 110 -10.36 19.66 -3.27
C GLY A 110 -10.47 18.59 -2.19
N THR A 111 -11.57 17.84 -2.19
CA THR A 111 -11.76 16.65 -1.36
C THR A 111 -11.36 15.42 -2.15
N ASP A 112 -10.52 14.55 -1.56
CA ASP A 112 -10.23 13.23 -2.11
C ASP A 112 -10.79 12.15 -1.19
N ILE A 113 -11.37 11.13 -1.81
CA ILE A 113 -11.90 9.94 -1.14
C ILE A 113 -11.21 8.73 -1.73
N ILE A 114 -10.65 7.87 -0.88
CA ILE A 114 -10.00 6.63 -1.27
C ILE A 114 -10.59 5.50 -0.48
N LEU A 115 -10.94 4.42 -1.18
CA LEU A 115 -11.49 3.20 -0.59
C LEU A 115 -10.74 2.00 -1.16
N GLU A 116 -10.34 1.07 -0.28
CA GLU A 116 -9.66 -0.16 -0.68
C GLU A 116 -10.32 -1.37 -0.06
N VAL A 117 -10.28 -2.47 -0.80
CA VAL A 117 -10.59 -3.82 -0.32
C VAL A 117 -9.38 -4.69 -0.64
N VAL A 118 -8.74 -5.21 0.39
CA VAL A 118 -7.50 -5.99 0.28
C VAL A 118 -7.61 -7.33 0.99
N ASN A 119 -6.71 -8.26 0.70
CA ASN A 119 -6.69 -9.55 1.37
C ASN A 119 -6.45 -9.41 2.89
N GLY A 120 -5.58 -8.49 3.31
CA GLY A 120 -5.30 -8.25 4.72
C GLY A 120 -4.04 -8.98 5.23
N ASN A 121 -3.30 -9.64 4.35
CA ASN A 121 -2.14 -10.47 4.68
C ASN A 121 -0.82 -10.03 4.00
N GLY A 122 -0.82 -8.89 3.32
CA GLY A 122 0.38 -8.30 2.72
C GLY A 122 0.91 -9.06 1.50
N LEU A 123 2.23 -9.18 1.40
CA LEU A 123 2.93 -9.81 0.27
C LEU A 123 3.09 -11.33 0.42
N VAL A 124 2.12 -12.01 0.99
CA VAL A 124 2.17 -13.47 1.13
C VAL A 124 2.22 -14.13 -0.25
N GLU A 125 3.11 -15.11 -0.40
CA GLU A 125 3.16 -15.97 -1.59
C GLU A 125 1.94 -16.88 -1.66
N ALA A 126 1.57 -17.27 -2.89
CA ALA A 126 0.49 -18.23 -3.10
C ALA A 126 0.84 -19.59 -2.47
N ASP A 127 -0.14 -20.22 -1.87
CA ASP A 127 -0.03 -21.58 -1.35
C ASP A 127 -0.02 -22.63 -2.48
N ALA A 128 -0.01 -23.91 -2.10
CA ALA A 128 -0.04 -25.03 -3.05
C ALA A 128 -1.33 -25.10 -3.92
N ALA A 129 -2.39 -24.43 -3.49
CA ALA A 129 -3.64 -24.27 -4.24
C ALA A 129 -3.67 -22.99 -5.09
N HIS A 130 -2.55 -22.26 -5.15
CA HIS A 130 -2.42 -20.95 -5.81
C HIS A 130 -3.29 -19.84 -5.22
N LEU A 131 -3.63 -19.94 -3.94
CA LEU A 131 -4.36 -18.91 -3.20
C LEU A 131 -3.37 -18.02 -2.45
N PHE A 132 -3.54 -16.69 -2.57
CA PHE A 132 -2.77 -15.69 -1.84
C PHE A 132 -3.37 -15.36 -0.48
N ASP A 133 -4.60 -15.80 -0.23
CA ASP A 133 -5.31 -15.59 1.02
C ASP A 133 -5.71 -16.94 1.62
N LYS A 134 -5.46 -17.11 2.91
CA LYS A 134 -5.67 -18.38 3.63
C LYS A 134 -6.97 -18.40 4.41
N ASP A 135 -7.66 -17.27 4.49
CA ASP A 135 -8.94 -17.15 5.16
C ASP A 135 -9.99 -16.49 4.24
N ASP A 136 -11.23 -16.43 4.70
CA ASP A 136 -12.35 -15.86 3.93
C ASP A 136 -12.59 -14.36 4.22
N TYR A 137 -11.76 -13.77 5.08
CA TYR A 137 -11.93 -12.38 5.49
C TYR A 137 -11.20 -11.43 4.53
N LYS A 138 -11.70 -10.21 4.45
CA LYS A 138 -11.07 -9.12 3.73
C LYS A 138 -10.91 -7.92 4.65
N SER A 139 -9.90 -7.11 4.36
CA SER A 139 -9.67 -5.85 5.03
C SER A 139 -10.14 -4.69 4.17
N PHE A 140 -10.63 -3.66 4.83
CA PHE A 140 -11.14 -2.45 4.22
C PHE A 140 -10.32 -1.26 4.67
N VAL A 141 -9.96 -0.42 3.72
CA VAL A 141 -9.23 0.82 3.95
C VAL A 141 -10.06 1.98 3.46
N GLY A 142 -10.08 3.05 4.19
CA GLY A 142 -10.74 4.28 3.78
C GLY A 142 -9.92 5.48 4.20
N ARG A 143 -9.82 6.46 3.32
CA ARG A 143 -9.24 7.76 3.62
C ARG A 143 -10.09 8.86 2.99
N VAL A 144 -10.30 9.93 3.74
CA VAL A 144 -10.86 11.18 3.24
C VAL A 144 -9.88 12.29 3.55
N SER A 145 -9.59 13.15 2.58
CA SER A 145 -8.76 14.33 2.79
C SER A 145 -9.33 15.55 2.11
N GLN A 146 -8.99 16.72 2.65
CA GLN A 146 -9.43 18.02 2.17
C GLN A 146 -8.25 18.98 2.03
N ASN A 147 -8.13 19.59 0.85
CA ASN A 147 -7.21 20.69 0.63
C ASN A 147 -7.76 21.99 1.24
N ILE A 148 -6.92 22.70 1.95
CA ILE A 148 -7.21 24.02 2.54
C ILE A 148 -6.23 25.02 1.92
N GLY A 149 -6.67 25.68 0.86
CA GLY A 149 -5.77 26.47 0.02
C GLY A 149 -4.68 25.59 -0.61
N ASP A 150 -3.57 26.21 -0.98
CA ASP A 150 -2.46 25.54 -1.70
C ASP A 150 -1.37 24.99 -0.74
N PHE A 151 -1.55 25.17 0.57
CA PHE A 151 -0.48 24.91 1.53
C PHE A 151 -0.77 23.82 2.56
N LEU A 152 -2.03 23.48 2.79
CA LEU A 152 -2.42 22.52 3.83
C LEU A 152 -3.41 21.50 3.28
N ARG A 153 -3.13 20.23 3.52
CA ARG A 153 -4.07 19.13 3.34
C ARG A 153 -4.26 18.43 4.67
N ILE A 154 -5.49 18.22 5.06
CA ILE A 154 -5.86 17.45 6.26
C ILE A 154 -6.63 16.20 5.84
N GLY A 155 -6.49 15.13 6.58
CA GLY A 155 -7.17 13.89 6.29
C GLY A 155 -7.41 13.01 7.51
N ALA A 156 -8.15 11.96 7.28
CA ALA A 156 -8.35 10.88 8.24
C ALA A 156 -8.34 9.54 7.49
N PHE A 157 -7.71 8.56 8.10
CA PHE A 157 -7.50 7.23 7.58
C PHE A 157 -8.04 6.19 8.56
N ALA A 158 -8.58 5.10 8.03
CA ALA A 158 -8.94 3.91 8.78
C ALA A 158 -8.69 2.65 7.98
N TYR A 159 -8.12 1.64 8.63
CA TYR A 159 -7.98 0.26 8.16
C TYR A 159 -8.74 -0.64 9.12
N THR A 160 -9.62 -1.50 8.63
CA THR A 160 -10.33 -2.48 9.44
C THR A 160 -10.46 -3.79 8.72
N GLY A 161 -10.30 -4.89 9.44
CA GLY A 161 -10.40 -6.23 8.88
C GLY A 161 -10.53 -7.31 9.96
N ALA A 162 -10.55 -8.53 9.49
CA ALA A 162 -10.48 -9.71 10.32
C ALA A 162 -9.54 -10.72 9.68
N GLU A 163 -8.98 -11.59 10.48
CA GLU A 163 -8.08 -12.66 10.08
C GLU A 163 -8.24 -13.87 10.97
N ASP A 164 -7.94 -15.05 10.47
CA ASP A 164 -7.83 -16.26 11.25
C ASP A 164 -6.44 -16.38 11.88
N GLN A 165 -6.38 -16.39 13.20
CA GLN A 165 -5.14 -16.65 13.94
C GLN A 165 -5.14 -18.00 14.61
N LEU A 166 -4.04 -18.75 14.47
CA LEU A 166 -3.86 -20.02 15.16
C LEU A 166 -3.49 -19.76 16.63
N SER A 167 -4.40 -20.13 17.53
CA SER A 167 -4.15 -20.12 18.97
C SER A 167 -3.73 -21.51 19.43
N ASN A 168 -2.63 -21.59 20.21
CA ASN A 168 -2.14 -22.87 20.77
C ASN A 168 -3.17 -23.61 21.65
N ASN A 169 -4.16 -22.92 22.18
CA ASN A 169 -5.15 -23.48 23.11
C ASN A 169 -6.58 -23.60 22.55
N LEU A 170 -6.91 -22.84 21.50
CA LEU A 170 -8.29 -22.67 21.02
C LEU A 170 -8.48 -23.05 19.53
N GLY A 171 -7.40 -23.42 18.82
CA GLY A 171 -7.45 -23.59 17.36
C GLY A 171 -7.50 -22.24 16.64
N ASN A 172 -8.15 -22.19 15.48
CA ASN A 172 -8.32 -20.94 14.74
C ASN A 172 -9.27 -20.00 15.49
N VAL A 173 -8.81 -18.79 15.75
CA VAL A 173 -9.56 -17.73 16.42
C VAL A 173 -9.62 -16.52 15.51
N LYS A 174 -10.83 -16.02 15.29
CA LYS A 174 -11.03 -14.77 14.56
C LYS A 174 -10.42 -13.60 15.33
N ASN A 175 -9.47 -12.93 14.72
CA ASN A 175 -8.89 -11.67 15.20
C ASN A 175 -9.45 -10.50 14.40
N ASN A 176 -9.92 -9.45 15.08
CA ASN A 176 -10.37 -8.22 14.41
C ASN A 176 -9.32 -7.13 14.58
N VAL A 177 -9.02 -6.46 13.50
CA VAL A 177 -8.02 -5.38 13.44
C VAL A 177 -8.69 -4.07 13.13
N LEU A 178 -8.30 -3.01 13.84
CA LEU A 178 -8.67 -1.63 13.54
C LEU A 178 -7.46 -0.72 13.76
N ILE A 179 -7.06 -0.03 12.70
CA ILE A 179 -6.03 1.01 12.73
C ILE A 179 -6.65 2.28 12.17
N TRP A 180 -6.50 3.41 12.85
CA TRP A 180 -7.02 4.67 12.35
C TRP A 180 -6.22 5.86 12.88
N GLY A 181 -6.30 6.98 12.19
CA GLY A 181 -5.66 8.22 12.62
C GLY A 181 -5.95 9.39 11.70
N PRO A 182 -5.73 10.61 12.20
CA PRO A 182 -5.67 11.78 11.34
C PRO A 182 -4.31 11.89 10.67
N ASP A 183 -4.27 12.56 9.51
CA ASP A 183 -3.04 12.95 8.83
C ASP A 183 -3.11 14.41 8.38
N ALA A 184 -1.95 15.02 8.18
CA ALA A 184 -1.85 16.38 7.62
C ALA A 184 -0.56 16.52 6.81
N THR A 185 -0.65 17.21 5.68
CA THR A 185 0.50 17.59 4.85
C THR A 185 0.55 19.10 4.75
N LEU A 186 1.71 19.69 5.08
CA LEU A 186 1.96 21.12 4.96
C LEU A 186 3.00 21.35 3.86
N ALA A 187 2.62 22.08 2.82
CA ALA A 187 3.52 22.49 1.73
C ALA A 187 4.08 23.88 2.04
N LEU A 188 5.37 23.98 2.29
CA LEU A 188 6.08 25.24 2.53
C LEU A 188 6.74 25.67 1.22
N SER A 189 6.01 26.39 0.38
CA SER A 189 6.42 26.73 -1.01
C SER A 189 7.60 27.69 -1.15
N ASN A 190 8.12 28.26 -0.06
CA ASN A 190 9.16 29.29 -0.08
C ASN A 190 10.45 28.89 0.66
N MET A 191 10.70 27.59 0.86
CA MET A 191 11.92 27.11 1.53
C MET A 191 12.91 26.40 0.61
N ILE A 192 12.89 26.73 -0.67
CA ILE A 192 13.96 26.29 -1.60
C ILE A 192 14.56 27.52 -2.27
#